data_cc18cb45055b8995b3ab3fa318604aae
#
_entry.id   cc18cb45055b8995b3ab3fa318604aae
#
_cell.length_a   1.000
_cell.length_b   1.000
_cell.length_c   1.000
_cell.angle_alpha   90.00
_cell.angle_beta   90.00
_cell.angle_gamma   90.00
#
_symmetry.space_group_name_H-M   'P 1'
#
loop_
_entity.id
_entity.type
_entity.pdbx_description
1 polymer ?
#
loop_
_entity_poly.entity_id
_entity_poly.type
_entity_poly.pdbx_seq_one_letter_code
_entity_poly.pdbx_strand_id
1 'polypeptide(L)'
;MKKNIKSIFKKSLLMLCILLLCVSCFSACNDNETGKNSGDGVPADFKTFETIEDTDYSITYYWGPDADHFAQDDITLMKEAGFDTIPIQRFPSDYVKIRNVVKLLDAQGLNAAVCDDRITGLYEAKEELTQETVDAKVQEVLDYYAECKNVTEWIVCDEPSAYNFDRIAKIADAIHRLSPEDKVFVNLLPSYAKPAMLGTDTYKEYVESFCEKVNPDYICFDYYDLLGEDYTETHRGGFVANLATVTDIAKKYNKEARVIVLLTKHGDYANVTDAEIRWQSNLSILFGLKSLSFFSYAMPADSSVAGENAMTDGEGKPTAHYVSVQNANNTTRAYGDALYNTSVDKVFSIDNTYTSEFINGVEKYTSYGALGEVKEGIDMMVSFYNDGSFMIMNGNSDDGNPRKLITKDLTENLQWLNPYTRRWETFHSCFFIEQNSDGTYEIVLAEGNAVLLRVGK
;
A
#
# COMPACT_ATOMS: atom_id res chain seq x y z
N MET A 1 -31.68 -23.04 -25.42
CA MET A 1 -31.62 -21.77 -24.70
C MET A 1 -32.33 -21.73 -23.33
N LYS A 2 -33.13 -22.71 -22.90
CA LYS A 2 -33.82 -22.67 -21.57
C LYS A 2 -33.13 -23.44 -20.43
N LYS A 3 -31.99 -24.11 -20.67
CA LYS A 3 -31.26 -24.89 -19.65
C LYS A 3 -30.17 -24.07 -18.90
N ASN A 4 -29.65 -22.99 -19.46
CA ASN A 4 -28.56 -22.19 -18.85
C ASN A 4 -29.04 -21.13 -17.85
N ILE A 5 -30.30 -20.70 -17.94
CA ILE A 5 -30.83 -19.64 -17.05
C ILE A 5 -31.04 -20.15 -15.60
N LYS A 6 -31.39 -21.44 -15.44
CA LYS A 6 -31.60 -22.01 -14.10
C LYS A 6 -30.28 -22.25 -13.30
N SER A 7 -29.14 -22.38 -13.99
CA SER A 7 -27.83 -22.52 -13.36
C SER A 7 -27.30 -21.18 -12.83
N ILE A 8 -27.51 -20.11 -13.57
CA ILE A 8 -27.09 -18.76 -13.19
C ILE A 8 -27.90 -18.28 -11.98
N PHE A 9 -29.22 -18.50 -11.97
CA PHE A 9 -30.07 -18.14 -10.82
C PHE A 9 -29.75 -18.89 -9.52
N LYS A 10 -29.28 -20.16 -9.61
CA LYS A 10 -28.88 -20.92 -8.41
C LYS A 10 -27.54 -20.41 -7.83
N LYS A 11 -26.60 -19.99 -8.66
CA LYS A 11 -25.30 -19.43 -8.18
C LYS A 11 -25.47 -18.05 -7.56
N SER A 12 -26.31 -17.19 -8.15
CA SER A 12 -26.62 -15.87 -7.60
C SER A 12 -27.41 -15.93 -6.30
N LEU A 13 -28.28 -16.91 -6.13
CA LEU A 13 -29.06 -17.11 -4.91
C LEU A 13 -28.18 -17.66 -3.77
N LEU A 14 -27.18 -18.50 -4.09
CA LEU A 14 -26.22 -19.01 -3.10
C LEU A 14 -25.29 -17.91 -2.60
N MET A 15 -24.85 -17.00 -3.47
CA MET A 15 -24.02 -15.85 -3.12
C MET A 15 -24.79 -14.83 -2.26
N LEU A 16 -26.08 -14.63 -2.53
CA LEU A 16 -26.94 -13.73 -1.72
C LEU A 16 -27.22 -14.32 -0.33
N CYS A 17 -27.33 -15.65 -0.20
CA CYS A 17 -27.50 -16.31 1.10
C CYS A 17 -26.24 -16.26 1.99
N ILE A 18 -25.04 -16.25 1.38
CA ILE A 18 -23.78 -16.11 2.12
C ILE A 18 -23.63 -14.67 2.65
N LEU A 19 -24.02 -13.65 1.86
CA LEU A 19 -24.02 -12.26 2.33
C LEU A 19 -25.04 -12.02 3.46
N LEU A 20 -26.21 -12.69 3.46
CA LEU A 20 -27.24 -12.54 4.51
C LEU A 20 -26.89 -13.27 5.81
N LEU A 21 -26.06 -14.33 5.76
CA LEU A 21 -25.56 -15.03 6.94
C LEU A 21 -24.47 -14.26 7.69
N CYS A 22 -23.70 -13.43 7.01
CA CYS A 22 -22.68 -12.58 7.65
C CYS A 22 -23.28 -11.40 8.46
N VAL A 23 -24.48 -10.93 8.13
CA VAL A 23 -25.13 -9.80 8.84
C VAL A 23 -25.84 -10.24 10.12
N SER A 24 -26.21 -11.54 10.26
CA SER A 24 -26.91 -12.07 11.44
C SER A 24 -26.02 -12.51 12.61
N CYS A 25 -24.69 -12.51 12.45
CA CYS A 25 -23.76 -12.87 13.53
C CYS A 25 -23.31 -11.71 14.41
N PHE A 26 -23.68 -10.48 14.11
CA PHE A 26 -23.25 -9.29 14.89
C PHE A 26 -24.22 -8.84 16.00
N SER A 27 -25.29 -9.59 16.30
CA SER A 27 -26.31 -9.16 17.27
C SER A 27 -26.46 -10.06 18.51
N ALA A 28 -25.50 -10.92 18.82
CA ALA A 28 -25.63 -11.80 19.99
C ALA A 28 -24.31 -11.95 20.75
N CYS A 29 -23.89 -10.89 21.45
CA CYS A 29 -22.97 -11.01 22.58
C CYS A 29 -23.16 -9.82 23.52
N ASN A 30 -24.25 -9.84 24.26
CA ASN A 30 -24.34 -9.19 25.57
C ASN A 30 -25.45 -9.92 26.31
N ASP A 31 -25.05 -10.79 27.23
CA ASP A 31 -25.76 -10.99 28.50
C ASP A 31 -24.98 -12.00 29.36
N ASN A 32 -24.65 -11.58 30.55
CA ASN A 32 -24.23 -12.41 31.65
C ASN A 32 -25.38 -13.33 32.08
N GLU A 33 -25.14 -14.63 32.14
CA GLU A 33 -25.74 -15.44 33.23
C GLU A 33 -25.02 -16.79 33.44
N THR A 34 -24.85 -17.10 34.68
CA THR A 34 -24.29 -18.31 35.26
C THR A 34 -25.23 -19.52 35.14
N GLY A 35 -24.72 -20.68 34.70
CA GLY A 35 -25.49 -21.90 34.88
C GLY A 35 -25.02 -23.16 34.13
N LYS A 36 -24.24 -23.98 34.78
CA LYS A 36 -24.10 -25.47 34.76
C LYS A 36 -24.25 -26.29 33.48
N ASN A 37 -23.11 -26.92 33.14
CA ASN A 37 -22.88 -28.32 32.64
C ASN A 37 -23.95 -29.06 31.83
N SER A 38 -23.62 -29.32 30.56
CA SER A 38 -23.69 -30.67 30.00
C SER A 38 -22.58 -30.79 28.93
N GLY A 39 -21.70 -31.80 29.08
CA GLY A 39 -20.54 -32.00 28.24
C GLY A 39 -20.92 -32.48 26.85
N ASP A 40 -20.27 -31.86 25.88
CA ASP A 40 -19.86 -32.51 24.63
C ASP A 40 -18.51 -31.84 24.26
N GLY A 41 -17.51 -32.72 24.07
CA GLY A 41 -16.11 -32.34 24.04
C GLY A 41 -15.75 -31.41 22.89
N VAL A 42 -15.67 -30.13 23.19
CA VAL A 42 -14.82 -29.18 22.44
C VAL A 42 -13.40 -29.40 22.98
N PRO A 43 -12.41 -29.72 22.13
CA PRO A 43 -11.03 -29.87 22.60
C PRO A 43 -10.58 -28.56 23.29
N ALA A 44 -10.02 -28.72 24.50
CA ALA A 44 -9.60 -27.61 25.38
C ALA A 44 -8.31 -26.90 24.90
N ASP A 45 -8.04 -26.85 23.62
CA ASP A 45 -6.89 -26.18 22.99
C ASP A 45 -7.28 -25.11 21.96
N PHE A 46 -8.28 -24.29 22.27
CA PHE A 46 -8.34 -22.96 21.61
C PHE A 46 -7.20 -22.14 22.22
N LYS A 47 -6.01 -22.29 21.62
CA LYS A 47 -4.91 -21.35 21.81
C LYS A 47 -5.46 -19.95 21.50
N THR A 48 -5.25 -19.01 22.41
CA THR A 48 -5.57 -17.60 22.20
C THR A 48 -4.87 -17.16 20.93
N PHE A 49 -5.63 -16.83 19.88
CA PHE A 49 -5.08 -16.36 18.62
C PHE A 49 -4.36 -15.03 18.87
N GLU A 50 -3.11 -14.93 18.42
CA GLU A 50 -2.33 -13.69 18.51
C GLU A 50 -2.97 -12.63 17.62
N THR A 51 -3.30 -11.48 18.21
CA THR A 51 -3.81 -10.31 17.49
C THR A 51 -2.63 -9.44 17.04
N ILE A 52 -2.73 -8.88 15.84
CA ILE A 52 -1.73 -7.94 15.32
C ILE A 52 -1.95 -6.59 15.97
N GLU A 53 -0.89 -6.00 16.51
CA GLU A 53 -0.87 -4.63 17.01
C GLU A 53 -0.75 -3.64 15.85
N ASP A 54 -1.25 -2.40 16.06
CA ASP A 54 -1.04 -1.31 15.13
C ASP A 54 0.44 -0.88 15.13
N THR A 55 0.94 -0.50 13.96
CA THR A 55 2.32 -0.04 13.78
C THR A 55 2.35 1.29 13.02
N ASP A 56 3.54 1.77 12.70
CA ASP A 56 3.73 2.95 11.84
C ASP A 56 3.61 2.64 10.34
N TYR A 57 3.08 1.46 9.96
CA TYR A 57 2.74 1.20 8.55
C TYR A 57 1.73 2.24 8.09
N SER A 58 2.07 3.04 7.07
CA SER A 58 1.24 4.17 6.66
C SER A 58 0.44 3.89 5.39
N ILE A 59 -0.84 4.23 5.42
CA ILE A 59 -1.70 4.25 4.24
C ILE A 59 -2.18 5.68 4.04
N THR A 60 -1.86 6.22 2.86
CA THR A 60 -2.11 7.60 2.53
C THR A 60 -2.60 7.74 1.08
N TYR A 61 -2.77 8.94 0.61
CA TYR A 61 -2.99 9.25 -0.79
C TYR A 61 -2.01 10.32 -1.27
N TYR A 62 -1.86 10.45 -2.56
CA TYR A 62 -1.20 11.58 -3.19
C TYR A 62 -2.22 12.35 -4.02
N TRP A 63 -2.20 13.69 -3.94
CA TRP A 63 -3.16 14.57 -4.56
C TRP A 63 -4.57 14.47 -3.94
N GLY A 64 -4.75 15.23 -2.89
CA GLY A 64 -6.00 15.33 -2.12
C GLY A 64 -7.00 16.35 -2.68
N PRO A 65 -8.08 16.61 -1.94
CA PRO A 65 -9.07 17.61 -2.30
C PRO A 65 -8.55 19.03 -2.18
N ASP A 66 -9.28 19.96 -2.74
CA ASP A 66 -9.06 21.39 -2.49
C ASP A 66 -9.56 21.82 -1.10
N ALA A 67 -9.36 23.11 -0.79
CA ALA A 67 -9.63 23.63 0.55
C ALA A 67 -11.08 23.50 1.02
N ASP A 68 -12.06 23.41 0.11
CA ASP A 68 -13.48 23.37 0.46
C ASP A 68 -13.95 21.98 0.86
N HIS A 69 -13.14 20.94 0.58
CA HIS A 69 -13.40 19.54 0.89
C HIS A 69 -12.51 19.01 2.04
N PHE A 70 -12.35 19.81 3.10
CA PHE A 70 -11.72 19.42 4.36
C PHE A 70 -12.64 19.78 5.56
N ALA A 71 -13.94 19.60 5.40
CA ALA A 71 -14.87 19.65 6.53
C ALA A 71 -14.79 18.37 7.37
N GLN A 72 -15.47 18.38 8.52
CA GLN A 72 -15.45 17.23 9.43
C GLN A 72 -15.92 15.91 8.77
N ASP A 73 -16.93 15.98 7.91
CA ASP A 73 -17.48 14.80 7.24
C ASP A 73 -16.50 14.26 6.18
N ASP A 74 -15.78 15.14 5.46
CA ASP A 74 -14.74 14.74 4.51
C ASP A 74 -13.60 14.00 5.21
N ILE A 75 -13.14 14.53 6.35
CA ILE A 75 -12.09 13.91 7.16
C ILE A 75 -12.55 12.56 7.72
N THR A 76 -13.82 12.44 8.10
CA THR A 76 -14.40 11.17 8.54
C THR A 76 -14.34 10.13 7.41
N LEU A 77 -14.69 10.51 6.18
CA LEU A 77 -14.54 9.61 5.02
C LEU A 77 -13.09 9.19 4.78
N MET A 78 -12.12 10.10 4.91
CA MET A 78 -10.69 9.75 4.78
C MET A 78 -10.28 8.69 5.82
N LYS A 79 -10.68 8.88 7.07
CA LYS A 79 -10.42 7.94 8.15
C LYS A 79 -11.11 6.59 7.93
N GLU A 80 -12.39 6.59 7.53
CA GLU A 80 -13.14 5.36 7.24
C GLU A 80 -12.59 4.59 6.05
N ALA A 81 -11.95 5.27 5.09
CA ALA A 81 -11.22 4.65 4.01
C ALA A 81 -9.90 3.99 4.46
N GLY A 82 -9.50 4.16 5.72
CA GLY A 82 -8.31 3.53 6.31
C GLY A 82 -7.02 4.33 6.17
N PHE A 83 -7.10 5.63 5.81
CA PHE A 83 -5.95 6.53 5.79
C PHE A 83 -5.56 6.97 7.21
N ASP A 84 -4.28 7.12 7.46
CA ASP A 84 -3.70 7.56 8.73
C ASP A 84 -2.92 8.87 8.63
N THR A 85 -2.35 9.16 7.48
CA THR A 85 -1.61 10.39 7.19
C THR A 85 -2.25 11.09 5.99
N ILE A 86 -2.62 12.35 6.17
CA ILE A 86 -3.43 13.12 5.21
C ILE A 86 -2.57 14.23 4.57
N PRO A 87 -2.25 14.13 3.28
CA PRO A 87 -1.55 15.18 2.54
C PRO A 87 -2.43 16.41 2.30
N ILE A 88 -1.90 17.58 2.61
CA ILE A 88 -2.53 18.90 2.38
C ILE A 88 -1.68 19.63 1.34
N GLN A 89 -2.08 19.55 0.04
CA GLN A 89 -1.22 19.94 -1.07
C GLN A 89 -1.78 21.06 -1.94
N ARG A 90 -3.11 21.19 -2.04
CA ARG A 90 -3.74 21.99 -3.11
C ARG A 90 -3.92 23.49 -2.81
N PHE A 91 -3.56 23.93 -1.63
CA PHE A 91 -3.64 25.32 -1.20
C PHE A 91 -2.42 25.73 -0.34
N PRO A 92 -1.18 25.51 -0.86
CA PRO A 92 0.05 25.62 -0.07
C PRO A 92 0.35 27.04 0.45
N SER A 93 -0.30 28.07 -0.10
CA SER A 93 -0.17 29.46 0.34
C SER A 93 -1.24 29.91 1.36
N ASP A 94 -2.26 29.09 1.61
CA ASP A 94 -3.28 29.39 2.62
C ASP A 94 -2.93 28.77 3.98
N TYR A 95 -1.91 29.32 4.65
CA TYR A 95 -1.39 28.79 5.93
C TYR A 95 -2.44 28.73 7.03
N VAL A 96 -3.40 29.66 7.05
CA VAL A 96 -4.49 29.68 8.04
C VAL A 96 -5.41 28.49 7.80
N LYS A 97 -5.77 28.21 6.55
CA LYS A 97 -6.60 27.08 6.19
C LYS A 97 -5.88 25.75 6.47
N ILE A 98 -4.60 25.63 6.05
CA ILE A 98 -3.78 24.43 6.35
C ILE A 98 -3.79 24.15 7.85
N ARG A 99 -3.45 25.16 8.68
CA ARG A 99 -3.41 24.98 10.14
C ARG A 99 -4.76 24.58 10.75
N ASN A 100 -5.87 25.09 10.21
CA ASN A 100 -7.20 24.70 10.63
C ASN A 100 -7.51 23.24 10.25
N VAL A 101 -7.16 22.82 9.04
CA VAL A 101 -7.30 21.44 8.58
C VAL A 101 -6.46 20.50 9.46
N VAL A 102 -5.19 20.83 9.73
CA VAL A 102 -4.32 20.04 10.63
C VAL A 102 -4.98 19.83 11.99
N LYS A 103 -5.59 20.86 12.58
CA LYS A 103 -6.30 20.74 13.87
C LYS A 103 -7.55 19.85 13.78
N LEU A 104 -8.26 19.86 12.66
CA LEU A 104 -9.40 18.96 12.44
C LEU A 104 -8.94 17.50 12.30
N LEU A 105 -7.79 17.26 11.64
CA LEU A 105 -7.17 15.95 11.52
C LEU A 105 -6.74 15.42 12.90
N ASP A 106 -6.10 16.25 13.72
CA ASP A 106 -5.70 15.92 15.10
C ASP A 106 -6.90 15.47 15.95
N ALA A 107 -8.02 16.18 15.85
CA ALA A 107 -9.25 15.83 16.55
C ALA A 107 -9.82 14.46 16.13
N GLN A 108 -9.42 13.94 14.99
CA GLN A 108 -9.78 12.60 14.48
C GLN A 108 -8.66 11.56 14.71
N GLY A 109 -7.53 11.96 15.28
CA GLY A 109 -6.36 11.11 15.48
C GLY A 109 -5.65 10.75 14.16
N LEU A 110 -5.64 11.69 13.21
CA LEU A 110 -4.96 11.56 11.92
C LEU A 110 -3.73 12.46 11.88
N ASN A 111 -2.68 11.98 11.22
CA ASN A 111 -1.49 12.75 10.93
C ASN A 111 -1.67 13.64 9.69
N ALA A 112 -0.84 14.64 9.57
CA ALA A 112 -0.81 15.54 8.43
C ALA A 112 0.56 15.53 7.75
N ALA A 113 0.58 15.41 6.43
CA ALA A 113 1.71 15.73 5.57
C ALA A 113 1.44 17.11 4.92
N VAL A 114 2.23 18.12 5.28
CA VAL A 114 1.95 19.50 4.93
C VAL A 114 2.79 19.96 3.74
N CYS A 115 2.13 20.45 2.70
CA CYS A 115 2.73 21.25 1.62
C CYS A 115 2.54 22.73 1.96
N ASP A 116 3.64 23.41 2.32
CA ASP A 116 3.67 24.84 2.62
C ASP A 116 4.60 25.53 1.62
N ASP A 117 4.10 26.57 0.92
CA ASP A 117 4.88 27.20 -0.17
C ASP A 117 6.13 27.94 0.31
N ARG A 118 6.26 28.21 1.59
CA ARG A 118 7.49 28.71 2.18
C ARG A 118 8.62 27.67 2.19
N ILE A 119 8.26 26.36 2.24
CA ILE A 119 9.21 25.22 2.12
C ILE A 119 9.40 24.86 0.64
N THR A 120 8.32 24.63 -0.11
CA THR A 120 8.43 24.29 -1.54
C THR A 120 9.08 25.42 -2.34
N GLY A 121 8.87 26.69 -1.95
CA GLY A 121 9.55 27.84 -2.54
C GLY A 121 11.07 27.83 -2.35
N LEU A 122 11.60 27.18 -1.31
CA LEU A 122 13.05 26.97 -1.18
C LEU A 122 13.56 26.02 -2.27
N TYR A 123 12.79 24.97 -2.60
CA TYR A 123 13.12 24.08 -3.71
C TYR A 123 13.03 24.78 -5.07
N GLU A 124 12.02 25.62 -5.27
CA GLU A 124 11.75 26.33 -6.53
C GLU A 124 12.61 27.60 -6.74
N ALA A 125 13.34 28.05 -5.72
CA ALA A 125 14.16 29.28 -5.78
C ALA A 125 15.18 29.22 -6.93
N LYS A 126 15.32 30.32 -7.68
CA LYS A 126 16.25 30.41 -8.80
C LYS A 126 17.68 30.72 -8.36
N GLU A 127 17.82 31.44 -7.25
CA GLU A 127 19.09 31.77 -6.63
C GLU A 127 19.65 30.57 -5.83
N GLU A 128 20.96 30.59 -5.63
CA GLU A 128 21.61 29.68 -4.72
C GLU A 128 21.32 30.12 -3.27
N LEU A 129 20.80 29.17 -2.46
CA LEU A 129 20.47 29.42 -1.06
C LEU A 129 21.62 28.98 -0.16
N THR A 130 21.97 29.80 0.83
CA THR A 130 22.86 29.41 1.92
C THR A 130 22.08 28.54 2.94
N GLN A 131 22.78 27.71 3.71
CA GLN A 131 22.15 26.89 4.74
C GLN A 131 21.43 27.78 5.80
N GLU A 132 22.03 28.92 6.17
CA GLU A 132 21.42 29.86 7.13
C GLU A 132 20.08 30.42 6.64
N THR A 133 19.97 30.69 5.33
CA THR A 133 18.71 31.16 4.72
C THR A 133 17.64 30.08 4.77
N VAL A 134 18.02 28.84 4.46
CA VAL A 134 17.12 27.67 4.54
C VAL A 134 16.68 27.42 5.97
N ASP A 135 17.61 27.39 6.90
CA ASP A 135 17.33 27.20 8.33
C ASP A 135 16.36 28.23 8.89
N ALA A 136 16.59 29.51 8.59
CA ALA A 136 15.71 30.58 9.05
C ALA A 136 14.28 30.43 8.51
N LYS A 137 14.13 30.01 7.24
CA LYS A 137 12.82 29.82 6.64
C LYS A 137 12.10 28.58 7.16
N VAL A 138 12.81 27.46 7.31
CA VAL A 138 12.27 26.25 7.92
C VAL A 138 11.85 26.52 9.36
N GLN A 139 12.68 27.21 10.17
CA GLN A 139 12.33 27.58 11.54
C GLN A 139 11.05 28.42 11.61
N GLU A 140 10.90 29.41 10.70
CA GLU A 140 9.67 30.24 10.61
C GLU A 140 8.42 29.36 10.40
N VAL A 141 8.51 28.34 9.54
CA VAL A 141 7.40 27.42 9.26
C VAL A 141 7.12 26.52 10.46
N LEU A 142 8.14 25.90 11.04
CA LEU A 142 7.99 25.05 12.21
C LEU A 142 7.40 25.83 13.39
N ASP A 143 7.84 27.04 13.64
CA ASP A 143 7.28 27.91 14.71
C ASP A 143 5.80 28.22 14.45
N TYR A 144 5.40 28.42 13.18
CA TYR A 144 4.01 28.67 12.83
C TYR A 144 3.10 27.47 13.14
N TYR A 145 3.61 26.23 12.97
CA TYR A 145 2.87 25.00 13.24
C TYR A 145 3.19 24.36 14.60
N ALA A 146 3.91 25.04 15.49
CA ALA A 146 4.40 24.46 16.76
C ALA A 146 3.33 23.86 17.68
N GLU A 147 2.07 24.33 17.57
CA GLU A 147 0.93 23.75 18.31
C GLU A 147 0.31 22.54 17.62
N CYS A 148 0.66 22.23 16.38
CA CYS A 148 0.09 21.17 15.55
C CYS A 148 0.98 19.92 15.64
N LYS A 149 0.80 19.11 16.70
CA LYS A 149 1.68 17.96 16.99
C LYS A 149 1.50 16.76 16.06
N ASN A 150 0.44 16.76 15.27
CA ASN A 150 0.12 15.75 14.27
C ASN A 150 0.65 16.11 12.87
N VAL A 151 1.40 17.18 12.68
CA VAL A 151 2.24 17.36 11.49
C VAL A 151 3.42 16.42 11.65
N THR A 152 3.54 15.44 10.77
CA THR A 152 4.58 14.40 10.82
C THR A 152 5.45 14.38 9.58
N GLU A 153 5.01 15.05 8.51
CA GLU A 153 5.73 15.09 7.24
C GLU A 153 5.63 16.46 6.57
N TRP A 154 6.72 16.88 5.91
CA TRP A 154 6.81 18.09 5.12
C TRP A 154 6.99 17.72 3.64
N ILE A 155 6.05 18.11 2.80
CA ILE A 155 6.10 17.86 1.36
C ILE A 155 6.99 18.93 0.72
N VAL A 156 8.11 18.50 0.15
CA VAL A 156 9.13 19.41 -0.41
C VAL A 156 8.99 19.56 -1.91
N CYS A 157 8.92 18.46 -2.65
CA CYS A 157 8.81 18.48 -4.10
C CYS A 157 8.31 17.16 -4.68
N ASP A 158 7.90 17.23 -5.93
CA ASP A 158 7.45 16.15 -6.77
C ASP A 158 8.40 15.95 -7.95
N GLU A 159 8.77 14.70 -8.21
CA GLU A 159 9.59 14.26 -9.34
C GLU A 159 10.86 15.12 -9.63
N PRO A 160 11.72 15.39 -8.64
CA PRO A 160 12.90 16.22 -8.87
C PRO A 160 13.95 15.50 -9.72
N SER A 161 14.64 16.23 -10.59
CA SER A 161 15.89 15.74 -11.19
C SER A 161 17.01 15.66 -10.15
N ALA A 162 17.96 14.73 -10.33
CA ALA A 162 19.16 14.61 -9.49
C ALA A 162 20.00 15.90 -9.43
N TYR A 163 19.85 16.79 -10.40
CA TYR A 163 20.48 18.12 -10.38
C TYR A 163 20.01 19.00 -9.21
N ASN A 164 18.85 18.70 -8.63
CA ASN A 164 18.27 19.45 -7.52
C ASN A 164 18.51 18.79 -6.15
N PHE A 165 19.14 17.62 -6.08
CA PHE A 165 19.30 16.88 -4.83
C PHE A 165 20.14 17.64 -3.78
N ASP A 166 21.15 18.40 -4.19
CA ASP A 166 21.93 19.22 -3.25
C ASP A 166 21.08 20.32 -2.57
N ARG A 167 20.05 20.82 -3.27
CA ARG A 167 19.10 21.78 -2.71
C ARG A 167 18.11 21.11 -1.76
N ILE A 168 17.57 19.97 -2.15
CA ILE A 168 16.70 19.15 -1.30
C ILE A 168 17.43 18.74 -0.04
N ALA A 169 18.71 18.38 -0.14
CA ALA A 169 19.55 18.02 1.00
C ALA A 169 19.64 19.14 2.04
N LYS A 170 19.76 20.41 1.60
CA LYS A 170 19.78 21.56 2.54
C LYS A 170 18.45 21.70 3.28
N ILE A 171 17.32 21.47 2.59
CA ILE A 171 15.98 21.57 3.19
C ILE A 171 15.77 20.42 4.17
N ALA A 172 16.09 19.20 3.76
CA ALA A 172 15.98 18.01 4.59
C ALA A 172 16.86 18.12 5.85
N ASP A 173 18.12 18.54 5.71
CA ASP A 173 19.03 18.78 6.83
C ASP A 173 18.47 19.81 7.83
N ALA A 174 17.88 20.91 7.34
CA ALA A 174 17.26 21.89 8.18
C ALA A 174 16.07 21.33 8.96
N ILE A 175 15.16 20.59 8.30
CA ILE A 175 14.00 19.97 8.95
C ILE A 175 14.47 18.97 10.02
N HIS A 176 15.36 18.04 9.68
CA HIS A 176 15.86 17.02 10.63
C HIS A 176 16.59 17.59 11.83
N ARG A 177 17.31 18.71 11.67
CA ARG A 177 17.99 19.36 12.80
C ARG A 177 17.05 20.15 13.71
N LEU A 178 16.01 20.77 13.12
CA LEU A 178 15.09 21.66 13.84
C LEU A 178 13.86 20.91 14.36
N SER A 179 13.46 19.82 13.71
CA SER A 179 12.36 18.93 14.11
C SER A 179 12.73 17.46 13.81
N PRO A 180 13.53 16.79 14.66
CA PRO A 180 14.08 15.46 14.35
C PRO A 180 13.06 14.34 14.16
N GLU A 181 11.83 14.51 14.65
CA GLU A 181 10.75 13.53 14.52
C GLU A 181 9.95 13.70 13.21
N ASP A 182 10.09 14.84 12.55
CA ASP A 182 9.36 15.12 11.32
C ASP A 182 10.09 14.52 10.11
N LYS A 183 9.32 13.98 9.17
CA LYS A 183 9.84 13.37 7.95
C LYS A 183 9.79 14.33 6.77
N VAL A 184 10.68 14.11 5.81
CA VAL A 184 10.75 14.87 4.57
C VAL A 184 10.20 14.04 3.42
N PHE A 185 9.09 14.50 2.83
CA PHE A 185 8.47 13.85 1.69
C PHE A 185 9.01 14.40 0.38
N VAL A 186 9.58 13.52 -0.43
CA VAL A 186 9.97 13.75 -1.83
C VAL A 186 9.49 12.58 -2.65
N ASN A 187 8.63 12.82 -3.65
CA ASN A 187 8.26 11.79 -4.61
C ASN A 187 9.28 11.73 -5.73
N LEU A 188 9.93 10.59 -5.94
CA LEU A 188 10.92 10.37 -6.98
C LEU A 188 10.27 9.94 -8.30
N LEU A 189 10.89 10.31 -9.42
CA LEU A 189 10.56 9.85 -10.76
C LEU A 189 10.55 8.30 -10.83
N PRO A 190 9.65 7.72 -11.64
CA PRO A 190 9.64 6.26 -11.90
C PRO A 190 10.76 5.81 -12.84
N SER A 191 10.99 4.49 -12.89
CA SER A 191 12.09 3.92 -13.69
C SER A 191 11.93 4.07 -15.22
N TYR A 192 10.74 4.40 -15.72
CA TYR A 192 10.53 4.71 -17.13
C TYR A 192 10.87 6.16 -17.51
N ALA A 193 11.23 7.01 -16.53
CA ALA A 193 11.67 8.37 -16.81
C ALA A 193 13.00 8.37 -17.60
N LYS A 194 13.11 9.31 -18.54
CA LYS A 194 14.30 9.40 -19.40
C LYS A 194 15.50 9.93 -18.62
N PRO A 195 16.75 9.55 -18.98
CA PRO A 195 17.98 10.06 -18.35
C PRO A 195 18.05 11.56 -18.21
N ALA A 196 17.53 12.32 -19.20
CA ALA A 196 17.47 13.78 -19.15
C ALA A 196 16.55 14.33 -18.05
N MET A 197 15.50 13.58 -17.65
CA MET A 197 14.62 13.92 -16.54
C MET A 197 15.27 13.50 -15.22
N LEU A 198 15.81 12.28 -15.18
CA LEU A 198 16.49 11.76 -13.99
C LEU A 198 17.70 12.63 -13.58
N GLY A 199 18.45 13.17 -14.56
CA GLY A 199 19.72 13.84 -14.32
C GLY A 199 20.87 12.88 -14.02
N THR A 200 20.69 11.59 -14.33
CA THR A 200 21.65 10.48 -14.25
C THR A 200 21.51 9.58 -15.47
N ASP A 201 22.49 8.73 -15.74
CA ASP A 201 22.43 7.80 -16.88
C ASP A 201 21.44 6.66 -16.66
N THR A 202 21.26 6.23 -15.42
CA THR A 202 20.39 5.11 -15.05
C THR A 202 19.46 5.46 -13.87
N TYR A 203 18.32 4.78 -13.79
CA TYR A 203 17.40 4.91 -12.65
C TYR A 203 18.04 4.50 -11.32
N LYS A 204 18.86 3.45 -11.34
CA LYS A 204 19.58 3.00 -10.15
C LYS A 204 20.51 4.10 -9.60
N GLU A 205 21.29 4.73 -10.46
CA GLU A 205 22.15 5.86 -10.07
C GLU A 205 21.34 7.03 -9.52
N TYR A 206 20.15 7.29 -10.07
CA TYR A 206 19.25 8.32 -9.62
C TYR A 206 18.81 8.10 -8.16
N VAL A 207 18.30 6.90 -7.86
CA VAL A 207 17.83 6.56 -6.50
C VAL A 207 19.00 6.48 -5.51
N GLU A 208 20.14 5.89 -5.91
CA GLU A 208 21.36 5.84 -5.07
C GLU A 208 21.87 7.27 -4.77
N SER A 209 21.93 8.15 -5.78
CA SER A 209 22.33 9.55 -5.59
C SER A 209 21.40 10.31 -4.63
N PHE A 210 20.10 10.02 -4.67
CA PHE A 210 19.14 10.57 -3.71
C PHE A 210 19.47 10.14 -2.27
N CYS A 211 19.71 8.84 -2.05
CA CYS A 211 20.09 8.33 -0.75
C CYS A 211 21.41 8.95 -0.24
N GLU A 212 22.40 9.08 -1.11
CA GLU A 212 23.74 9.57 -0.76
C GLU A 212 23.74 11.08 -0.45
N LYS A 213 23.01 11.89 -1.23
CA LYS A 213 23.03 13.34 -1.10
C LYS A 213 22.01 13.86 -0.09
N VAL A 214 20.79 13.34 -0.16
CA VAL A 214 19.67 13.84 0.66
C VAL A 214 19.60 13.14 2.01
N ASN A 215 20.05 11.87 2.08
CA ASN A 215 19.91 11.02 3.28
C ASN A 215 18.46 11.00 3.79
N PRO A 216 17.48 10.62 2.95
CA PRO A 216 16.05 10.74 3.27
C PRO A 216 15.63 9.80 4.40
N ASP A 217 14.46 10.03 4.98
CA ASP A 217 13.82 9.10 5.93
C ASP A 217 13.42 7.81 5.21
N TYR A 218 12.91 7.94 4.00
CA TYR A 218 12.45 6.85 3.14
C TYR A 218 12.61 7.22 1.66
N ILE A 219 12.54 6.22 0.80
CA ILE A 219 12.50 6.39 -0.66
C ILE A 219 11.04 6.28 -1.09
N CYS A 220 10.42 7.39 -1.51
CA CYS A 220 9.10 7.40 -2.12
C CYS A 220 9.22 7.59 -3.62
N PHE A 221 8.42 6.86 -4.39
CA PHE A 221 8.33 6.96 -5.84
C PHE A 221 6.90 6.66 -6.28
N ASP A 222 6.52 7.15 -7.46
CA ASP A 222 5.31 6.71 -8.12
C ASP A 222 5.63 5.74 -9.27
N TYR A 223 4.66 4.89 -9.60
CA TYR A 223 4.75 4.04 -10.77
C TYR A 223 3.36 3.66 -11.28
N TYR A 224 3.08 4.03 -12.52
CA TYR A 224 1.77 3.80 -13.14
C TYR A 224 1.92 2.88 -14.35
N ASP A 225 1.76 1.58 -14.12
CA ASP A 225 1.99 0.53 -15.12
C ASP A 225 0.72 0.06 -15.85
N LEU A 226 -0.43 0.57 -15.43
CA LEU A 226 -1.73 0.17 -15.97
C LEU A 226 -2.15 1.18 -17.04
N LEU A 227 -2.05 0.77 -18.29
CA LEU A 227 -2.40 1.58 -19.45
C LEU A 227 -3.83 1.26 -19.95
N GLY A 228 -4.46 2.23 -20.62
CA GLY A 228 -5.83 2.09 -21.13
C GLY A 228 -5.99 1.05 -22.24
N GLU A 229 -7.23 0.85 -22.68
CA GLU A 229 -7.64 -0.23 -23.62
C GLU A 229 -6.90 -0.24 -24.96
N ASP A 230 -6.32 0.88 -25.38
CA ASP A 230 -5.56 0.98 -26.62
C ASP A 230 -4.14 0.37 -26.54
N TYR A 231 -3.68 -0.01 -25.35
CA TYR A 231 -2.40 -0.64 -25.11
C TYR A 231 -2.57 -2.14 -24.88
N THR A 232 -2.05 -2.93 -25.84
CA THR A 232 -2.17 -4.40 -25.85
C THR A 232 -1.20 -5.11 -24.91
N GLU A 233 -0.24 -4.41 -24.31
CA GLU A 233 0.75 -4.97 -23.41
C GLU A 233 0.66 -4.26 -22.03
N THR A 234 0.22 -4.98 -21.03
CA THR A 234 0.33 -4.55 -19.64
C THR A 234 1.80 -4.60 -19.23
N HIS A 235 2.37 -3.48 -18.82
CA HIS A 235 3.76 -3.38 -18.37
C HIS A 235 3.94 -3.84 -16.90
N ARG A 236 3.13 -4.81 -16.44
CA ARG A 236 3.17 -5.34 -15.06
C ARG A 236 4.58 -5.71 -14.60
N GLY A 237 5.40 -6.22 -15.52
CA GLY A 237 6.80 -6.50 -15.29
C GLY A 237 7.62 -5.26 -14.94
N GLY A 238 7.25 -4.10 -15.47
CA GLY A 238 7.91 -2.83 -15.17
C GLY A 238 7.73 -2.40 -13.73
N PHE A 239 6.51 -2.50 -13.18
CA PHE A 239 6.25 -2.20 -11.78
C PHE A 239 7.02 -3.14 -10.84
N VAL A 240 7.00 -4.45 -11.12
CA VAL A 240 7.77 -5.44 -10.34
C VAL A 240 9.27 -5.12 -10.39
N ALA A 241 9.82 -4.77 -11.56
CA ALA A 241 11.22 -4.38 -11.70
C ALA A 241 11.57 -3.10 -10.93
N ASN A 242 10.66 -2.11 -10.92
CA ASN A 242 10.85 -0.88 -10.16
C ASN A 242 10.83 -1.14 -8.65
N LEU A 243 9.86 -1.92 -8.16
CA LEU A 243 9.77 -2.33 -6.76
C LEU A 243 11.06 -3.06 -6.34
N ALA A 244 11.50 -4.05 -7.11
CA ALA A 244 12.73 -4.80 -6.83
C ALA A 244 13.96 -3.88 -6.77
N THR A 245 14.08 -2.94 -7.72
CA THR A 245 15.22 -2.00 -7.75
C THR A 245 15.22 -1.08 -6.52
N VAL A 246 14.07 -0.47 -6.20
CA VAL A 246 13.98 0.48 -5.09
C VAL A 246 14.19 -0.22 -3.75
N THR A 247 13.60 -1.40 -3.55
CA THR A 247 13.75 -2.13 -2.28
C THR A 247 15.17 -2.67 -2.06
N ASP A 248 15.88 -3.07 -3.13
CA ASP A 248 17.29 -3.44 -3.04
C ASP A 248 18.15 -2.24 -2.60
N ILE A 249 17.92 -1.06 -3.17
CA ILE A 249 18.60 0.18 -2.80
C ILE A 249 18.22 0.59 -1.36
N ALA A 250 16.93 0.54 -1.00
CA ALA A 250 16.45 0.85 0.35
C ALA A 250 17.15 -0.03 1.40
N LYS A 251 17.26 -1.34 1.14
CA LYS A 251 18.01 -2.28 1.98
C LYS A 251 19.50 -1.91 2.08
N LYS A 252 20.13 -1.56 0.95
CA LYS A 252 21.56 -1.14 0.89
C LYS A 252 21.83 0.08 1.77
N TYR A 253 20.93 1.08 1.76
CA TYR A 253 21.09 2.33 2.50
C TYR A 253 20.37 2.35 3.86
N ASN A 254 19.79 1.22 4.29
CA ASN A 254 18.99 1.08 5.50
C ASN A 254 17.86 2.11 5.57
N LYS A 255 17.08 2.20 4.50
CA LYS A 255 15.92 3.09 4.35
C LYS A 255 14.65 2.28 4.17
N GLU A 256 13.51 2.89 4.53
CA GLU A 256 12.20 2.38 4.12
C GLU A 256 11.93 2.70 2.64
N ALA A 257 11.02 1.96 2.01
CA ALA A 257 10.49 2.28 0.70
C ALA A 257 8.98 2.49 0.77
N ARG A 258 8.47 3.43 -0.03
CA ARG A 258 7.06 3.80 -0.16
C ARG A 258 6.72 3.94 -1.64
N VAL A 259 5.47 3.71 -2.02
CA VAL A 259 5.03 3.83 -3.41
C VAL A 259 3.70 4.56 -3.51
N ILE A 260 3.56 5.36 -4.56
CA ILE A 260 2.30 5.93 -5.01
C ILE A 260 1.82 5.11 -6.21
N VAL A 261 0.65 4.50 -6.08
CA VAL A 261 0.06 3.63 -7.11
C VAL A 261 -1.08 4.32 -7.84
N LEU A 262 -1.35 3.85 -9.06
CA LEU A 262 -2.43 4.38 -9.90
C LEU A 262 -3.81 4.05 -9.31
N LEU A 263 -4.66 5.05 -9.22
CA LEU A 263 -6.08 4.90 -8.91
C LEU A 263 -6.97 5.66 -9.90
N THR A 264 -6.62 6.89 -10.19
CA THR A 264 -7.43 7.80 -11.04
C THR A 264 -7.05 7.65 -12.49
N LYS A 265 -8.01 7.34 -13.36
CA LYS A 265 -7.83 7.37 -14.80
C LYS A 265 -7.48 8.79 -15.24
N HIS A 266 -6.33 8.96 -15.89
CA HIS A 266 -5.90 10.23 -16.48
C HIS A 266 -4.91 9.98 -17.63
N GLY A 267 -4.88 10.87 -18.61
CA GLY A 267 -4.05 10.68 -19.79
C GLY A 267 -4.28 9.31 -20.43
N ASP A 268 -3.22 8.56 -20.65
CA ASP A 268 -3.26 7.21 -21.25
C ASP A 268 -3.41 6.08 -20.22
N TYR A 269 -3.52 6.43 -18.92
CA TYR A 269 -3.65 5.42 -17.86
C TYR A 269 -5.06 4.84 -17.77
N ALA A 270 -5.14 3.58 -17.31
CA ALA A 270 -6.38 2.83 -17.23
C ALA A 270 -7.34 3.36 -16.16
N ASN A 271 -8.62 3.03 -16.34
CA ASN A 271 -9.58 3.02 -15.26
C ASN A 271 -9.40 1.72 -14.47
N VAL A 272 -8.68 1.77 -13.36
CA VAL A 272 -8.27 0.58 -12.62
C VAL A 272 -9.47 -0.18 -12.04
N THR A 273 -9.39 -1.49 -12.06
CA THR A 273 -10.37 -2.41 -11.48
C THR A 273 -10.06 -2.70 -10.01
N ASP A 274 -11.02 -3.31 -9.29
CA ASP A 274 -10.81 -3.79 -7.92
C ASP A 274 -9.64 -4.78 -7.84
N ALA A 275 -9.46 -5.62 -8.86
CA ALA A 275 -8.35 -6.57 -8.93
C ALA A 275 -7.01 -5.86 -9.08
N GLU A 276 -6.93 -4.82 -9.89
CA GLU A 276 -5.72 -4.02 -10.08
C GLU A 276 -5.37 -3.18 -8.85
N ILE A 277 -6.37 -2.67 -8.12
CA ILE A 277 -6.14 -2.00 -6.82
C ILE A 277 -5.51 -2.98 -5.82
N ARG A 278 -6.08 -4.20 -5.68
CA ARG A 278 -5.51 -5.24 -4.81
C ARG A 278 -4.13 -5.67 -5.26
N TRP A 279 -3.90 -5.82 -6.56
CA TRP A 279 -2.64 -6.22 -7.14
C TRP A 279 -1.51 -5.24 -6.78
N GLN A 280 -1.71 -3.94 -7.02
CA GLN A 280 -0.74 -2.90 -6.66
C GLN A 280 -0.47 -2.88 -5.15
N SER A 281 -1.52 -2.95 -4.33
CA SER A 281 -1.42 -2.92 -2.87
C SER A 281 -0.66 -4.14 -2.33
N ASN A 282 -1.01 -5.34 -2.78
CA ASN A 282 -0.38 -6.58 -2.31
C ASN A 282 1.05 -6.74 -2.81
N LEU A 283 1.37 -6.29 -4.04
CA LEU A 283 2.76 -6.26 -4.53
C LEU A 283 3.64 -5.35 -3.66
N SER A 284 3.12 -4.19 -3.26
CA SER A 284 3.86 -3.28 -2.38
C SER A 284 4.25 -3.97 -1.06
N ILE A 285 3.34 -4.71 -0.44
CA ILE A 285 3.61 -5.48 0.78
C ILE A 285 4.55 -6.65 0.50
N LEU A 286 4.34 -7.37 -0.60
CA LEU A 286 5.16 -8.51 -0.99
C LEU A 286 6.65 -8.13 -1.14
N PHE A 287 6.93 -6.92 -1.62
CA PHE A 287 8.27 -6.35 -1.69
C PHE A 287 8.74 -5.66 -0.41
N GLY A 288 7.92 -5.63 0.65
CA GLY A 288 8.31 -5.13 1.98
C GLY A 288 8.27 -3.62 2.13
N LEU A 289 7.50 -2.92 1.29
CA LEU A 289 7.27 -1.48 1.45
C LEU A 289 6.55 -1.19 2.75
N LYS A 290 6.85 -0.05 3.36
CA LYS A 290 6.33 0.35 4.68
C LYS A 290 5.21 1.40 4.60
N SER A 291 4.85 1.80 3.40
CA SER A 291 3.69 2.68 3.15
C SER A 291 3.15 2.49 1.75
N LEU A 292 1.86 2.73 1.61
CA LEU A 292 1.14 2.74 0.34
C LEU A 292 0.38 4.06 0.19
N SER A 293 0.47 4.65 -0.99
CA SER A 293 -0.24 5.87 -1.37
C SER A 293 -0.99 5.67 -2.68
N PHE A 294 -2.13 6.34 -2.85
CA PHE A 294 -2.95 6.25 -4.06
C PHE A 294 -3.00 7.59 -4.80
N PHE A 295 -2.74 7.62 -6.09
CA PHE A 295 -3.04 8.75 -6.95
C PHE A 295 -4.35 8.50 -7.69
N SER A 296 -5.49 9.12 -7.27
CA SER A 296 -5.61 10.18 -6.29
C SER A 296 -6.88 10.01 -5.43
N TYR A 297 -6.94 10.70 -4.29
CA TYR A 297 -8.13 10.72 -3.44
C TYR A 297 -9.26 11.53 -4.09
N ALA A 298 -8.97 12.72 -4.56
CA ALA A 298 -9.95 13.60 -5.20
C ALA A 298 -9.64 13.79 -6.69
N MET A 299 -10.68 14.01 -7.47
CA MET A 299 -10.54 14.37 -8.88
C MET A 299 -9.71 15.64 -9.01
N PRO A 300 -8.62 15.62 -9.78
CA PRO A 300 -7.90 16.85 -10.09
C PRO A 300 -8.83 17.81 -10.83
N ALA A 301 -9.04 19.01 -10.28
CA ALA A 301 -9.85 20.04 -10.93
C ALA A 301 -9.12 20.73 -12.09
N ASP A 302 -7.82 20.49 -12.23
CA ASP A 302 -6.98 21.07 -13.26
C ASP A 302 -7.10 20.27 -14.56
N SER A 303 -7.40 20.96 -15.66
CA SER A 303 -7.58 20.35 -16.98
C SER A 303 -6.33 19.68 -17.55
N SER A 304 -5.15 19.91 -16.99
CA SER A 304 -3.90 19.24 -17.42
C SER A 304 -3.82 17.78 -16.96
N VAL A 305 -4.56 17.43 -15.92
CA VAL A 305 -4.66 16.08 -15.37
C VAL A 305 -6.14 15.73 -15.11
N ALA A 306 -7.04 16.20 -15.98
CA ALA A 306 -8.47 15.88 -15.88
C ALA A 306 -8.62 14.37 -15.85
N GLY A 307 -8.99 13.83 -14.68
CA GLY A 307 -9.10 12.41 -14.42
C GLY A 307 -10.55 11.99 -14.23
N GLU A 308 -10.78 10.69 -14.25
CA GLU A 308 -12.06 10.07 -13.93
C GLU A 308 -11.85 9.02 -12.85
N ASN A 309 -12.87 8.84 -12.01
CA ASN A 309 -12.89 7.76 -11.01
C ASN A 309 -11.77 7.82 -9.95
N ALA A 310 -11.47 9.01 -9.42
CA ALA A 310 -10.79 9.12 -8.13
C ALA A 310 -11.67 8.55 -7.00
N MET A 311 -11.21 8.51 -5.76
CA MET A 311 -12.03 8.04 -4.64
C MET A 311 -13.24 8.93 -4.40
N THR A 312 -13.11 10.23 -4.61
CA THR A 312 -14.22 11.18 -4.58
C THR A 312 -14.35 11.92 -5.91
N ASP A 313 -15.59 12.30 -6.24
CA ASP A 313 -15.86 13.15 -7.40
C ASP A 313 -15.53 14.64 -7.13
N GLY A 314 -15.82 15.50 -8.11
CA GLY A 314 -15.57 16.94 -7.99
C GLY A 314 -16.43 17.66 -6.94
N GLU A 315 -17.44 16.99 -6.37
CA GLU A 315 -18.30 17.47 -5.28
C GLU A 315 -17.90 16.85 -3.92
N GLY A 316 -16.80 16.07 -3.86
CA GLY A 316 -16.34 15.39 -2.66
C GLY A 316 -17.12 14.11 -2.30
N LYS A 317 -18.02 13.63 -3.17
CA LYS A 317 -18.82 12.43 -2.90
C LYS A 317 -18.04 11.17 -3.24
N PRO A 318 -18.13 10.09 -2.42
CA PRO A 318 -17.52 8.82 -2.70
C PRO A 318 -17.94 8.23 -4.06
N THR A 319 -16.97 7.76 -4.82
CA THR A 319 -17.18 6.98 -6.06
C THR A 319 -17.15 5.47 -5.77
N ALA A 320 -17.26 4.63 -6.80
CA ALA A 320 -17.06 3.19 -6.65
C ALA A 320 -15.65 2.85 -6.12
N HIS A 321 -14.62 3.58 -6.56
CA HIS A 321 -13.24 3.37 -6.11
C HIS A 321 -13.04 3.62 -4.61
N TYR A 322 -13.87 4.45 -3.98
CA TYR A 322 -13.80 4.64 -2.52
C TYR A 322 -14.00 3.31 -1.77
N VAL A 323 -15.03 2.54 -2.15
CA VAL A 323 -15.31 1.24 -1.52
C VAL A 323 -14.22 0.21 -1.86
N SER A 324 -13.73 0.22 -3.09
CA SER A 324 -12.66 -0.68 -3.54
C SER A 324 -11.36 -0.45 -2.78
N VAL A 325 -10.96 0.82 -2.61
CA VAL A 325 -9.77 1.20 -1.82
C VAL A 325 -9.96 0.90 -0.34
N GLN A 326 -11.13 1.20 0.25
CA GLN A 326 -11.44 0.87 1.63
C GLN A 326 -11.27 -0.64 1.90
N ASN A 327 -11.77 -1.49 1.01
CA ASN A 327 -11.63 -2.94 1.13
C ASN A 327 -10.16 -3.39 0.97
N ALA A 328 -9.42 -2.82 0.03
CA ALA A 328 -7.99 -3.11 -0.13
C ALA A 328 -7.20 -2.65 1.09
N ASN A 329 -7.48 -1.47 1.62
CA ASN A 329 -6.81 -0.90 2.79
C ASN A 329 -6.98 -1.74 4.05
N ASN A 330 -8.12 -2.41 4.25
CA ASN A 330 -8.32 -3.32 5.37
C ASN A 330 -7.29 -4.48 5.35
N THR A 331 -7.08 -5.08 4.17
CA THR A 331 -6.08 -6.14 4.00
C THR A 331 -4.66 -5.58 4.09
N THR A 332 -4.41 -4.47 3.42
CA THR A 332 -3.12 -3.77 3.41
C THR A 332 -2.68 -3.39 4.82
N ARG A 333 -3.59 -2.84 5.63
CA ARG A 333 -3.33 -2.51 7.04
C ARG A 333 -2.93 -3.76 7.84
N ALA A 334 -3.71 -4.82 7.75
CA ALA A 334 -3.44 -6.03 8.52
C ALA A 334 -2.09 -6.66 8.16
N TYR A 335 -1.79 -6.79 6.86
CA TYR A 335 -0.53 -7.36 6.40
C TYR A 335 0.64 -6.42 6.61
N GLY A 336 0.44 -5.12 6.38
CA GLY A 336 1.44 -4.08 6.61
C GLY A 336 1.90 -4.04 8.06
N ASP A 337 0.96 -4.01 9.02
CA ASP A 337 1.27 -4.01 10.44
C ASP A 337 1.98 -5.30 10.87
N ALA A 338 1.51 -6.46 10.38
CA ALA A 338 2.16 -7.74 10.69
C ALA A 338 3.61 -7.80 10.22
N LEU A 339 3.92 -7.14 9.10
CA LEU A 339 5.22 -7.18 8.45
C LEU A 339 6.05 -5.91 8.64
N TYR A 340 5.57 -4.93 9.42
CA TYR A 340 6.26 -3.64 9.58
C TYR A 340 7.68 -3.81 10.10
N ASN A 341 7.84 -4.61 11.15
CA ASN A 341 9.13 -4.87 11.80
C ASN A 341 9.92 -6.03 11.16
N THR A 342 9.51 -6.49 9.97
CA THR A 342 10.21 -7.54 9.23
C THR A 342 10.95 -6.98 8.04
N SER A 343 11.83 -7.77 7.45
CA SER A 343 12.47 -7.51 6.17
C SER A 343 12.25 -8.67 5.21
N VAL A 344 12.13 -8.36 3.92
CA VAL A 344 12.08 -9.37 2.87
C VAL A 344 13.42 -10.08 2.78
N ASP A 345 13.38 -11.42 2.87
CA ASP A 345 14.54 -12.27 2.67
C ASP A 345 14.68 -12.65 1.19
N LYS A 346 13.60 -13.16 0.59
CA LYS A 346 13.56 -13.59 -0.81
C LYS A 346 12.20 -13.32 -1.46
N VAL A 347 12.24 -12.95 -2.74
CA VAL A 347 11.06 -12.86 -3.61
C VAL A 347 11.22 -13.84 -4.76
N PHE A 348 10.17 -14.60 -5.04
CA PHE A 348 10.15 -15.58 -6.11
C PHE A 348 8.93 -15.40 -7.01
N SER A 349 9.10 -15.69 -8.30
CA SER A 349 8.02 -16.05 -9.21
C SER A 349 7.87 -17.57 -9.25
N ILE A 350 6.65 -18.08 -9.12
CA ILE A 350 6.40 -19.52 -9.13
C ILE A 350 6.73 -20.13 -10.51
N ASP A 351 6.47 -19.36 -11.54
CA ASP A 351 6.87 -19.69 -12.93
C ASP A 351 7.90 -18.68 -13.46
N ASN A 352 7.93 -18.44 -14.76
CA ASN A 352 8.84 -17.49 -15.39
C ASN A 352 8.21 -16.12 -15.67
N THR A 353 6.98 -15.85 -15.25
CA THR A 353 6.24 -14.63 -15.61
C THR A 353 6.99 -13.38 -15.17
N TYR A 354 7.56 -13.38 -13.95
CA TYR A 354 8.27 -12.24 -13.38
C TYR A 354 9.78 -12.46 -13.25
N THR A 355 10.36 -13.44 -13.97
CA THR A 355 11.81 -13.71 -13.98
C THR A 355 12.40 -13.30 -15.33
N SER A 356 12.60 -12.03 -15.57
CA SER A 356 13.31 -11.54 -16.76
C SER A 356 14.68 -10.97 -16.38
N GLU A 357 15.55 -10.81 -17.37
CA GLU A 357 16.86 -10.15 -17.20
C GLU A 357 16.74 -8.69 -16.71
N PHE A 358 15.54 -8.10 -16.82
CA PHE A 358 15.25 -6.74 -16.37
C PHE A 358 14.74 -6.67 -14.92
N ILE A 359 14.37 -7.81 -14.31
CA ILE A 359 13.82 -7.87 -12.95
C ILE A 359 14.87 -8.50 -12.03
N ASN A 360 15.77 -7.67 -11.52
CA ASN A 360 16.75 -8.12 -10.53
C ASN A 360 16.08 -8.42 -9.19
N GLY A 361 16.52 -9.47 -8.49
CA GLY A 361 16.05 -9.81 -7.15
C GLY A 361 14.79 -10.66 -7.09
N VAL A 362 14.17 -11.02 -8.23
CA VAL A 362 13.11 -12.02 -8.31
C VAL A 362 13.66 -13.29 -8.95
N GLU A 363 13.67 -14.38 -8.21
CA GLU A 363 14.16 -15.69 -8.64
C GLU A 363 12.99 -16.60 -9.04
N LYS A 364 13.26 -17.59 -9.90
CA LYS A 364 12.26 -18.65 -10.12
C LYS A 364 12.20 -19.53 -8.90
N TYR A 365 10.98 -19.78 -8.42
CA TYR A 365 10.75 -20.65 -7.28
C TYR A 365 11.07 -22.12 -7.62
N THR A 366 11.74 -22.79 -6.73
CA THR A 366 11.95 -24.24 -6.79
C THR A 366 11.50 -24.90 -5.48
N SER A 367 12.07 -24.49 -4.36
CA SER A 367 11.70 -24.90 -3.02
C SER A 367 12.33 -23.95 -2.01
N TYR A 368 11.56 -23.43 -1.05
CA TYR A 368 12.06 -22.54 0.00
C TYR A 368 11.12 -22.51 1.21
N GLY A 369 11.68 -22.40 2.40
CA GLY A 369 10.94 -22.21 3.65
C GLY A 369 9.82 -23.22 3.88
N ALA A 370 8.74 -22.78 4.52
CA ALA A 370 7.60 -23.62 4.90
C ALA A 370 6.65 -23.98 3.73
N LEU A 371 6.81 -23.34 2.56
CA LEU A 371 6.01 -23.65 1.37
C LEU A 371 6.46 -24.96 0.70
N GLY A 372 7.77 -25.31 0.82
CA GLY A 372 8.32 -26.54 0.28
C GLY A 372 8.29 -26.60 -1.25
N GLU A 373 8.04 -27.80 -1.82
CA GLU A 373 8.00 -28.00 -3.26
C GLU A 373 6.62 -27.64 -3.84
N VAL A 374 6.57 -26.73 -4.82
CA VAL A 374 5.37 -26.42 -5.59
C VAL A 374 5.29 -27.31 -6.82
N LYS A 375 4.18 -28.01 -6.98
CA LYS A 375 3.91 -28.92 -8.10
C LYS A 375 3.28 -28.20 -9.29
N GLU A 376 2.45 -27.21 -9.02
CA GLU A 376 1.67 -26.47 -10.01
C GLU A 376 1.46 -25.02 -9.53
N GLY A 377 1.58 -24.06 -10.43
CA GLY A 377 1.29 -22.65 -10.21
C GLY A 377 1.70 -21.83 -11.42
N ILE A 378 0.87 -20.87 -11.81
CA ILE A 378 1.10 -19.95 -12.93
C ILE A 378 0.74 -18.53 -12.46
N ASP A 379 1.52 -17.55 -12.89
CA ASP A 379 1.34 -16.14 -12.57
C ASP A 379 1.22 -15.85 -11.05
N MET A 380 1.95 -16.60 -10.23
CA MET A 380 1.96 -16.41 -8.79
C MET A 380 3.34 -16.00 -8.29
N MET A 381 3.34 -15.17 -7.28
CA MET A 381 4.56 -14.71 -6.60
C MET A 381 4.52 -15.13 -5.13
N VAL A 382 5.70 -15.32 -4.56
CA VAL A 382 5.85 -15.58 -3.12
C VAL A 382 7.03 -14.79 -2.57
N SER A 383 6.81 -14.17 -1.40
CA SER A 383 7.85 -13.50 -0.63
C SER A 383 8.02 -14.17 0.72
N PHE A 384 9.26 -14.34 1.16
CA PHE A 384 9.62 -14.84 2.49
C PHE A 384 10.24 -13.72 3.30
N TYR A 385 9.92 -13.68 4.59
CA TYR A 385 10.37 -12.65 5.52
C TYR A 385 11.29 -13.26 6.59
N ASN A 386 12.13 -12.41 7.17
CA ASN A 386 13.16 -12.83 8.13
C ASN A 386 12.61 -13.36 9.45
N ASP A 387 11.31 -13.20 9.73
CA ASP A 387 10.63 -13.79 10.89
C ASP A 387 10.05 -15.19 10.61
N GLY A 388 10.24 -15.71 9.39
CA GLY A 388 9.74 -17.01 8.92
C GLY A 388 8.31 -16.98 8.36
N SER A 389 7.65 -15.81 8.33
CA SER A 389 6.41 -15.64 7.59
C SER A 389 6.65 -15.59 6.07
N PHE A 390 5.62 -15.85 5.30
CA PHE A 390 5.67 -15.78 3.84
C PHE A 390 4.30 -15.40 3.27
N MET A 391 4.32 -14.67 2.16
CA MET A 391 3.12 -14.18 1.48
C MET A 391 3.05 -14.80 0.09
N ILE A 392 1.93 -15.41 -0.24
CA ILE A 392 1.63 -15.93 -1.57
C ILE A 392 0.61 -15.00 -2.22
N MET A 393 0.84 -14.64 -3.48
CA MET A 393 0.01 -13.68 -4.21
C MET A 393 -0.31 -14.20 -5.62
N ASN A 394 -1.55 -13.98 -6.06
CA ASN A 394 -1.88 -14.03 -7.47
C ASN A 394 -1.33 -12.78 -8.17
N GLY A 395 -0.29 -12.96 -8.98
CA GLY A 395 0.36 -11.88 -9.72
C GLY A 395 -0.45 -11.38 -10.92
N ASN A 396 -1.56 -12.05 -11.27
CA ASN A 396 -2.47 -11.61 -12.33
C ASN A 396 -3.57 -10.71 -11.75
N SER A 397 -3.86 -9.61 -12.41
CA SER A 397 -4.94 -8.68 -12.06
C SER A 397 -6.09 -8.64 -13.08
N ASP A 398 -6.06 -9.49 -14.13
CA ASP A 398 -7.14 -9.55 -15.13
C ASP A 398 -8.37 -10.22 -14.53
N ASP A 399 -9.51 -9.56 -14.60
CA ASP A 399 -10.77 -10.05 -14.06
C ASP A 399 -11.16 -11.44 -14.58
N GLY A 400 -11.68 -12.28 -13.70
CA GLY A 400 -12.14 -13.62 -14.03
C GLY A 400 -11.04 -14.68 -14.20
N ASN A 401 -9.82 -14.38 -13.74
CA ASN A 401 -8.66 -15.27 -13.85
C ASN A 401 -8.05 -15.64 -12.47
N PRO A 402 -8.77 -16.33 -11.57
CA PRO A 402 -8.18 -16.82 -10.33
C PRO A 402 -7.02 -17.76 -10.64
N ARG A 403 -6.01 -17.76 -9.78
CA ARG A 403 -4.84 -18.63 -9.90
C ARG A 403 -4.78 -19.60 -8.75
N LYS A 404 -4.23 -20.77 -9.02
CA LYS A 404 -4.02 -21.78 -8.02
C LYS A 404 -2.55 -22.18 -7.91
N LEU A 405 -2.17 -22.58 -6.71
CA LEU A 405 -0.88 -23.16 -6.39
C LEU A 405 -1.12 -24.50 -5.69
N ILE A 406 -0.43 -25.54 -6.12
CA ILE A 406 -0.48 -26.86 -5.48
C ILE A 406 0.89 -27.17 -4.88
N THR A 407 0.89 -27.47 -3.57
CA THR A 407 2.05 -27.90 -2.83
C THR A 407 1.72 -29.11 -1.94
N LYS A 408 2.71 -29.89 -1.55
CA LYS A 408 2.51 -31.04 -0.65
C LYS A 408 3.15 -30.87 0.73
N ASP A 409 3.89 -29.79 0.92
CA ASP A 409 4.79 -29.69 2.08
C ASP A 409 4.30 -28.70 3.15
N LEU A 410 3.03 -28.23 3.08
CA LEU A 410 2.48 -27.40 4.14
C LEU A 410 2.35 -28.17 5.44
N THR A 411 2.79 -27.59 6.54
CA THR A 411 2.78 -28.22 7.87
C THR A 411 1.43 -28.01 8.58
N GLU A 412 1.01 -28.97 9.42
CA GLU A 412 -0.27 -28.90 10.15
C GLU A 412 -0.35 -27.73 11.15
N ASN A 413 0.78 -27.17 11.57
CA ASN A 413 0.83 -26.01 12.46
C ASN A 413 0.92 -24.67 11.73
N LEU A 414 0.62 -24.64 10.42
CA LEU A 414 0.58 -23.40 9.65
C LEU A 414 -0.56 -22.51 10.14
N GLN A 415 -0.30 -21.21 10.20
CA GLN A 415 -1.26 -20.15 10.50
C GLN A 415 -1.37 -19.20 9.32
N TRP A 416 -2.53 -18.62 9.14
CA TRP A 416 -2.76 -17.51 8.22
C TRP A 416 -3.20 -16.27 8.98
N LEU A 417 -2.83 -15.10 8.49
CA LEU A 417 -3.35 -13.85 9.02
C LEU A 417 -4.71 -13.56 8.40
N ASN A 418 -5.75 -13.63 9.21
CA ASN A 418 -7.08 -13.18 8.80
C ASN A 418 -7.13 -11.65 8.85
N PRO A 419 -7.21 -10.95 7.71
CA PRO A 419 -7.15 -9.48 7.68
C PRO A 419 -8.39 -8.82 8.32
N TYR A 420 -9.53 -9.51 8.38
CA TYR A 420 -10.75 -8.97 8.96
C TYR A 420 -10.78 -9.03 10.48
N THR A 421 -10.22 -10.11 11.07
CA THR A 421 -10.11 -10.26 12.52
C THR A 421 -8.79 -9.72 13.06
N ARG A 422 -7.81 -9.46 12.19
CA ARG A 422 -6.43 -9.08 12.50
C ARG A 422 -5.76 -10.09 13.45
N ARG A 423 -6.02 -11.40 13.22
CA ARG A 423 -5.51 -12.50 14.05
C ARG A 423 -4.84 -13.56 13.20
N TRP A 424 -3.81 -14.13 13.76
CA TRP A 424 -3.21 -15.36 13.24
C TRP A 424 -4.09 -16.54 13.61
N GLU A 425 -4.74 -17.14 12.64
CA GLU A 425 -5.66 -18.26 12.78
C GLU A 425 -5.06 -19.54 12.20
N THR A 426 -5.60 -20.71 12.58
CA THR A 426 -5.15 -21.98 11.98
C THR A 426 -5.46 -21.97 10.49
N PHE A 427 -4.58 -22.53 9.65
CA PHE A 427 -4.80 -22.54 8.21
C PHE A 427 -6.08 -23.30 7.79
N HIS A 428 -6.58 -24.23 8.60
CA HIS A 428 -7.86 -24.89 8.35
C HIS A 428 -9.07 -23.95 8.33
N SER A 429 -8.97 -22.77 8.92
CA SER A 429 -9.99 -21.73 8.81
C SER A 429 -9.82 -20.84 7.58
N CYS A 430 -8.71 -20.99 6.84
CA CYS A 430 -8.41 -20.21 5.67
C CYS A 430 -9.22 -20.68 4.46
N PHE A 431 -10.12 -19.85 3.98
CA PHE A 431 -10.96 -20.17 2.82
C PHE A 431 -10.23 -20.17 1.47
N PHE A 432 -8.94 -19.80 1.46
CA PHE A 432 -8.09 -19.87 0.29
C PHE A 432 -7.34 -21.20 0.15
N ILE A 433 -7.33 -22.04 1.20
CA ILE A 433 -6.49 -23.24 1.27
C ILE A 433 -7.37 -24.46 1.52
N GLU A 434 -7.27 -25.46 0.62
CA GLU A 434 -7.94 -26.75 0.73
C GLU A 434 -6.94 -27.89 0.70
N GLN A 435 -7.18 -28.93 1.49
CA GLN A 435 -6.40 -30.16 1.43
C GLN A 435 -7.05 -31.17 0.48
N ASN A 436 -6.32 -31.62 -0.51
CA ASN A 436 -6.75 -32.63 -1.46
C ASN A 436 -6.71 -34.06 -0.87
N SER A 437 -7.45 -34.98 -1.45
CA SER A 437 -7.50 -36.39 -1.04
C SER A 437 -6.16 -37.12 -1.18
N ASP A 438 -5.22 -36.61 -1.98
CA ASP A 438 -3.88 -37.16 -2.17
C ASP A 438 -2.85 -36.59 -1.17
N GLY A 439 -3.31 -35.76 -0.21
CA GLY A 439 -2.48 -35.13 0.81
C GLY A 439 -1.80 -33.83 0.37
N THR A 440 -2.02 -33.37 -0.87
CA THR A 440 -1.54 -32.06 -1.31
C THR A 440 -2.46 -30.94 -0.82
N TYR A 441 -1.96 -29.72 -0.82
CA TYR A 441 -2.73 -28.52 -0.53
C TYR A 441 -2.89 -27.68 -1.79
N GLU A 442 -4.11 -27.20 -2.03
CA GLU A 442 -4.43 -26.27 -3.10
C GLU A 442 -4.71 -24.89 -2.49
N ILE A 443 -4.03 -23.86 -2.99
CA ILE A 443 -4.22 -22.47 -2.61
C ILE A 443 -4.81 -21.75 -3.81
N VAL A 444 -6.04 -21.24 -3.68
CA VAL A 444 -6.75 -20.53 -4.77
C VAL A 444 -6.93 -19.08 -4.39
N LEU A 445 -6.37 -18.19 -5.20
CA LEU A 445 -6.45 -16.75 -5.00
C LEU A 445 -7.14 -16.08 -6.19
N ALA A 446 -8.13 -15.24 -5.92
CA ALA A 446 -8.69 -14.35 -6.91
C ALA A 446 -7.64 -13.34 -7.38
N GLU A 447 -7.95 -12.60 -8.42
CA GLU A 447 -7.08 -11.66 -9.12
C GLU A 447 -6.50 -10.61 -8.15
N GLY A 448 -5.19 -10.48 -8.15
CA GLY A 448 -4.46 -9.56 -7.28
C GLY A 448 -4.51 -9.88 -5.79
N ASN A 449 -5.24 -10.92 -5.36
CA ASN A 449 -5.32 -11.31 -3.95
C ASN A 449 -4.05 -11.99 -3.46
N ALA A 450 -3.88 -11.93 -2.14
CA ALA A 450 -2.77 -12.57 -1.44
C ALA A 450 -3.21 -13.22 -0.13
N VAL A 451 -2.39 -14.12 0.38
CA VAL A 451 -2.51 -14.71 1.71
C VAL A 451 -1.17 -14.65 2.43
N LEU A 452 -1.19 -14.16 3.67
CA LEU A 452 -0.01 -14.11 4.54
C LEU A 452 -0.05 -15.30 5.51
N LEU A 453 1.03 -16.06 5.52
CA LEU A 453 1.17 -17.32 6.23
C LEU A 453 2.40 -17.30 7.14
N ARG A 454 2.35 -18.09 8.23
CA ARG A 454 3.53 -18.38 9.06
C ARG A 454 3.41 -19.77 9.67
N VAL A 455 4.54 -20.35 10.08
CA VAL A 455 4.53 -21.55 10.92
C VAL A 455 4.18 -21.13 12.35
N GLY A 456 3.15 -21.75 12.93
CA GLY A 456 2.74 -21.51 14.32
C GLY A 456 3.88 -21.84 15.30
N LYS A 457 4.00 -21.01 16.33
CA LYS A 457 4.99 -21.20 17.42
C LYS A 457 4.60 -22.35 18.34
#